data_d1d9b7d55f075c715db68c67c413f87a
#
_entry.id   d1d9b7d55f075c715db68c67c413f87a
#
_cell.length_a   1.000
_cell.length_b   1.000
_cell.length_c   1.000
_cell.angle_alpha   90.00
_cell.angle_beta   90.00
_cell.angle_gamma   90.00
#
_symmetry.space_group_name_H-M   'P 1'
#
loop_
_entity.id
_entity.type
_entity.pdbx_description
1 polymer ?
#
loop_
_entity_poly.entity_id
_entity_poly.type
_entity_poly.pdbx_seq_one_letter_code
_entity_poly.pdbx_strand_id
1 'polypeptide(L)'
;MLTIYAPFKNKKSKAWEVFNGVQKSWPEQVAVNDNTIATDPLSNSMFWGFVNNNLNLVRKLETRKHKFWFTDTPYFGRFDNNNLKPDNHYWRICKNKIHATYIKGCKADRFEKFGLKVKAPNFKGSYVLVCPSSAGINDYLDRPKWTEETIAQIKRYTDRPIKLRHKP
;
A
#
# COMPACT_ATOMS: atom_id res chain seq x y z
N MET A 1 9.66 -14.75 -16.45
CA MET A 1 10.10 -13.33 -16.48
C MET A 1 9.17 -12.50 -15.63
N LEU A 2 9.70 -11.58 -14.81
CA LEU A 2 8.97 -10.57 -14.06
C LEU A 2 9.13 -9.20 -14.74
N THR A 3 8.06 -8.41 -14.84
CA THR A 3 8.12 -7.03 -15.36
C THR A 3 7.83 -6.03 -14.24
N ILE A 4 8.79 -5.18 -13.91
CA ILE A 4 8.64 -4.12 -12.91
C ILE A 4 8.20 -2.83 -13.63
N TYR A 5 7.13 -2.20 -13.14
CA TYR A 5 6.65 -0.91 -13.63
C TYR A 5 7.06 0.20 -12.65
N ALA A 6 8.04 1.01 -13.04
CA ALA A 6 8.67 2.03 -12.22
C ALA A 6 8.85 3.37 -12.95
N PRO A 7 8.85 4.52 -12.24
CA PRO A 7 9.12 5.81 -12.86
C PRO A 7 10.63 5.95 -13.16
N PHE A 8 11.02 6.02 -14.41
CA PHE A 8 12.43 6.12 -14.79
C PHE A 8 13.09 7.44 -14.37
N LYS A 9 12.30 8.50 -14.29
CA LYS A 9 12.82 9.84 -13.91
C LYS A 9 13.22 9.95 -12.42
N ASN A 10 12.78 9.04 -11.57
CA ASN A 10 13.05 9.10 -10.12
C ASN A 10 13.65 7.80 -9.58
N LYS A 11 14.87 7.48 -10.00
CA LYS A 11 15.61 6.28 -9.56
C LYS A 11 16.04 6.32 -8.08
N LYS A 12 15.94 7.47 -7.41
CA LYS A 12 16.25 7.61 -5.98
C LYS A 12 15.02 7.40 -5.07
N SER A 13 13.87 7.08 -5.64
CA SER A 13 12.65 6.84 -4.86
C SER A 13 12.72 5.53 -4.07
N LYS A 14 11.97 5.45 -2.97
CA LYS A 14 11.84 4.23 -2.14
C LYS A 14 11.38 3.00 -2.95
N ALA A 15 10.62 3.21 -4.01
CA ALA A 15 10.21 2.15 -4.92
C ALA A 15 11.42 1.44 -5.54
N TRP A 16 12.46 2.19 -5.92
CA TRP A 16 13.65 1.61 -6.52
C TRP A 16 14.50 0.79 -5.56
N GLU A 17 14.48 1.07 -4.25
CA GLU A 17 15.15 0.22 -3.27
C GLU A 17 14.56 -1.20 -3.28
N VAL A 18 13.21 -1.29 -3.26
CA VAL A 18 12.51 -2.56 -3.34
C VAL A 18 12.79 -3.25 -4.68
N PHE A 19 12.68 -2.52 -5.78
CA PHE A 19 12.87 -3.08 -7.10
C PHE A 19 14.30 -3.56 -7.33
N ASN A 20 15.31 -2.84 -6.85
CA ASN A 20 16.70 -3.28 -6.90
C ASN A 20 16.93 -4.57 -6.08
N GLY A 21 16.29 -4.67 -4.91
CA GLY A 21 16.31 -5.91 -4.12
C GLY A 21 15.67 -7.08 -4.86
N VAL A 22 14.51 -6.84 -5.47
CA VAL A 22 13.80 -7.85 -6.27
C VAL A 22 14.63 -8.26 -7.49
N GLN A 23 15.21 -7.32 -8.24
CA GLN A 23 16.05 -7.64 -9.40
C GLN A 23 17.24 -8.54 -9.05
N LYS A 24 17.83 -8.35 -7.85
CA LYS A 24 18.96 -9.16 -7.38
C LYS A 24 18.57 -10.56 -6.90
N SER A 25 17.36 -10.72 -6.39
CA SER A 25 16.92 -11.96 -5.71
C SER A 25 15.88 -12.76 -6.49
N TRP A 26 15.28 -12.20 -7.55
CA TRP A 26 14.30 -12.91 -8.35
C TRP A 26 14.96 -14.02 -9.18
N PRO A 27 14.44 -15.26 -9.16
CA PRO A 27 15.13 -16.40 -9.79
C PRO A 27 15.10 -16.36 -11.31
N GLU A 28 14.26 -15.52 -11.91
CA GLU A 28 14.09 -15.39 -13.34
C GLU A 28 14.53 -14.01 -13.84
N GLN A 29 14.55 -13.84 -15.16
CA GLN A 29 14.82 -12.53 -15.77
C GLN A 29 13.80 -11.46 -15.30
N VAL A 30 14.31 -10.27 -15.00
CA VAL A 30 13.51 -9.11 -14.62
C VAL A 30 13.68 -8.00 -15.66
N ALA A 31 12.56 -7.59 -16.26
CA ALA A 31 12.49 -6.40 -17.12
C ALA A 31 11.95 -5.21 -16.33
N VAL A 32 12.31 -3.99 -16.73
CA VAL A 32 11.80 -2.76 -16.12
C VAL A 32 11.18 -1.87 -17.20
N ASN A 33 9.93 -1.47 -17.00
CA ASN A 33 9.18 -0.59 -17.89
C ASN A 33 8.83 0.72 -17.17
N ASP A 34 8.78 1.82 -17.94
CA ASP A 34 8.35 3.11 -17.40
C ASP A 34 6.83 3.14 -17.19
N ASN A 35 6.40 3.30 -15.94
CA ASN A 35 4.99 3.35 -15.59
C ASN A 35 4.30 4.69 -15.90
N THR A 36 5.04 5.69 -16.39
CA THR A 36 4.46 6.97 -16.83
C THR A 36 3.88 6.88 -18.24
N ILE A 37 4.42 6.01 -19.08
CA ILE A 37 4.03 5.83 -20.47
C ILE A 37 3.41 4.47 -20.79
N ALA A 38 3.58 3.50 -19.90
CA ALA A 38 3.05 2.15 -20.12
C ALA A 38 1.51 2.17 -20.16
N THR A 39 0.94 1.61 -21.23
CA THR A 39 -0.50 1.54 -21.43
C THR A 39 -1.05 0.14 -21.31
N ASP A 40 -0.20 -0.87 -21.48
CA ASP A 40 -0.59 -2.27 -21.46
C ASP A 40 0.37 -3.11 -20.60
N PRO A 41 -0.11 -3.68 -19.48
CA PRO A 41 0.74 -4.46 -18.60
C PRO A 41 0.90 -5.89 -19.11
N LEU A 42 2.13 -6.40 -18.95
CA LEU A 42 2.43 -7.81 -19.18
C LEU A 42 1.97 -8.66 -17.99
N SER A 43 1.71 -9.95 -18.22
CA SER A 43 1.51 -10.92 -17.14
C SER A 43 2.76 -10.98 -16.24
N ASN A 44 2.55 -11.25 -14.95
CA ASN A 44 3.62 -11.30 -13.95
C ASN A 44 4.30 -9.95 -13.75
N SER A 45 3.51 -8.92 -13.47
CA SER A 45 3.93 -7.53 -13.28
C SER A 45 4.09 -7.15 -11.82
N MET A 46 4.99 -6.22 -11.52
CA MET A 46 5.19 -5.66 -10.17
C MET A 46 5.04 -4.14 -10.19
N PHE A 47 4.32 -3.60 -9.20
CA PHE A 47 4.02 -2.18 -9.05
C PHE A 47 4.33 -1.67 -7.66
N TRP A 48 4.68 -0.40 -7.55
CA TRP A 48 4.76 0.34 -6.30
C TRP A 48 3.59 1.30 -6.16
N GLY A 49 2.68 1.03 -5.23
CA GLY A 49 1.53 1.90 -4.97
C GLY A 49 0.72 2.26 -6.22
N PHE A 50 -0.25 3.13 -6.05
CA PHE A 50 -1.01 3.72 -7.17
C PHE A 50 -0.39 5.06 -7.60
N VAL A 51 0.87 5.02 -8.05
CA VAL A 51 1.56 6.19 -8.61
C VAL A 51 1.52 6.15 -10.13
N ASN A 52 1.46 7.34 -10.76
CA ASN A 52 1.36 7.47 -12.21
C ASN A 52 0.19 6.63 -12.77
N ASN A 53 0.45 5.78 -13.76
CA ASN A 53 -0.57 4.95 -14.42
C ASN A 53 -0.82 3.59 -13.74
N ASN A 54 -0.22 3.30 -12.60
CA ASN A 54 -0.28 1.97 -11.97
C ASN A 54 -1.71 1.50 -11.67
N LEU A 55 -2.63 2.41 -11.32
CA LEU A 55 -4.03 2.05 -11.09
C LEU A 55 -4.67 1.40 -12.32
N ASN A 56 -4.51 2.03 -13.49
CA ASN A 56 -5.06 1.52 -14.74
C ASN A 56 -4.40 0.20 -15.16
N LEU A 57 -3.08 0.07 -14.96
CA LEU A 57 -2.35 -1.16 -15.28
C LEU A 57 -2.82 -2.32 -14.39
N VAL A 58 -3.00 -2.09 -13.09
CA VAL A 58 -3.50 -3.10 -12.15
C VAL A 58 -4.92 -3.53 -12.52
N ARG A 59 -5.83 -2.60 -12.80
CA ARG A 59 -7.20 -2.92 -13.25
C ARG A 59 -7.22 -3.78 -14.51
N LYS A 60 -6.36 -3.48 -15.50
CA LYS A 60 -6.24 -4.31 -16.70
C LYS A 60 -5.77 -5.74 -16.40
N LEU A 61 -4.82 -5.90 -15.47
CA LEU A 61 -4.36 -7.23 -15.06
C LEU A 61 -5.44 -8.01 -14.32
N GLU A 62 -6.19 -7.36 -13.45
CA GLU A 62 -7.31 -7.99 -12.75
C GLU A 62 -8.39 -8.46 -13.72
N THR A 63 -8.80 -7.61 -14.67
CA THR A 63 -9.76 -7.97 -15.73
C THR A 63 -9.29 -9.15 -16.55
N ARG A 64 -8.00 -9.22 -16.88
CA ARG A 64 -7.39 -10.33 -17.63
C ARG A 64 -7.05 -11.56 -16.80
N LYS A 65 -7.28 -11.50 -15.47
CA LYS A 65 -6.86 -12.54 -14.50
C LYS A 65 -5.36 -12.87 -14.57
N HIS A 66 -4.56 -11.88 -14.92
CA HIS A 66 -3.11 -12.00 -14.97
C HIS A 66 -2.48 -11.86 -13.59
N LYS A 67 -1.30 -12.47 -13.40
CA LYS A 67 -0.57 -12.36 -12.13
C LYS A 67 0.09 -11.00 -12.01
N PHE A 68 -0.02 -10.40 -10.82
CA PHE A 68 0.72 -9.20 -10.46
C PHE A 68 1.14 -9.20 -9.00
N TRP A 69 2.12 -8.36 -8.70
CA TRP A 69 2.66 -8.10 -7.37
C TRP A 69 2.49 -6.63 -7.06
N PHE A 70 1.84 -6.33 -5.94
CA PHE A 70 1.64 -4.96 -5.50
C PHE A 70 2.50 -4.71 -4.27
N THR A 71 3.37 -3.72 -4.36
CA THR A 71 4.24 -3.33 -3.26
C THR A 71 3.85 -1.97 -2.72
N ASP A 72 3.96 -1.78 -1.42
CA ASP A 72 3.64 -0.53 -0.75
C ASP A 72 4.38 -0.45 0.59
N THR A 73 4.28 0.70 1.24
CA THR A 73 4.81 0.91 2.59
C THR A 73 4.22 -0.11 3.57
N PRO A 74 4.99 -0.57 4.55
CA PRO A 74 4.51 -1.50 5.56
C PRO A 74 3.54 -0.79 6.52
N TYR A 75 2.78 -1.58 7.27
CA TYR A 75 1.96 -1.04 8.36
C TYR A 75 2.81 -0.54 9.53
N PHE A 76 3.95 -1.20 9.78
CA PHE A 76 4.92 -0.88 10.82
C PHE A 76 6.33 -0.92 10.25
N GLY A 77 7.26 -0.20 10.87
CA GLY A 77 8.65 -0.16 10.40
C GLY A 77 8.80 0.58 9.08
N ARG A 78 8.06 1.67 8.91
CA ARG A 78 8.24 2.55 7.77
C ARG A 78 9.64 3.13 7.81
N PHE A 79 10.29 3.13 6.66
CA PHE A 79 11.55 3.83 6.44
C PHE A 79 11.41 5.30 6.85
N ASP A 80 12.18 5.70 7.85
CA ASP A 80 12.40 7.10 8.20
C ASP A 80 13.83 7.45 7.81
N ASN A 81 14.01 8.51 7.02
CA ASN A 81 15.33 8.95 6.54
C ASN A 81 16.30 9.27 7.68
N ASN A 82 15.80 9.46 8.90
CA ASN A 82 16.57 9.83 10.08
C ASN A 82 17.00 8.63 10.94
N ASN A 83 16.48 7.41 10.70
CA ASN A 83 16.74 6.21 11.51
C ASN A 83 16.96 4.96 10.65
N LEU A 84 18.01 5.02 9.84
CA LEU A 84 18.39 3.95 8.91
C LEU A 84 19.10 2.78 9.61
N LYS A 85 18.39 1.98 10.39
CA LYS A 85 18.87 0.64 10.70
C LYS A 85 18.31 -0.32 9.66
N PRO A 86 19.14 -0.95 8.82
CA PRO A 86 18.68 -1.85 7.74
C PRO A 86 17.72 -2.94 8.22
N ASP A 87 17.90 -3.42 9.43
CA ASP A 87 17.12 -4.50 10.03
C ASP A 87 15.66 -4.12 10.38
N ASN A 88 15.30 -2.85 10.28
CA ASN A 88 13.96 -2.36 10.64
C ASN A 88 13.13 -1.95 9.44
N HIS A 89 13.63 -2.19 8.22
CA HIS A 89 12.92 -1.84 7.00
C HIS A 89 12.15 -3.05 6.49
N TYR A 90 10.85 -2.88 6.40
CA TYR A 90 9.95 -3.87 5.84
C TYR A 90 9.16 -3.26 4.70
N TRP A 91 8.79 -4.11 3.77
CA TRP A 91 7.94 -3.73 2.65
C TRP A 91 6.74 -4.67 2.61
N ARG A 92 5.61 -4.15 2.20
CA ARG A 92 4.44 -4.97 1.97
C ARG A 92 4.41 -5.39 0.51
N ILE A 93 4.35 -6.68 0.28
CA ILE A 93 4.23 -7.25 -1.06
C ILE A 93 3.02 -8.17 -1.05
N CYS A 94 2.06 -7.91 -1.93
CA CYS A 94 0.85 -8.70 -2.10
C CYS A 94 0.79 -9.26 -3.51
N LYS A 95 0.37 -10.52 -3.65
CA LYS A 95 0.16 -11.17 -4.94
C LYS A 95 -1.32 -11.10 -5.33
N ASN A 96 -1.61 -10.57 -6.52
CA ASN A 96 -2.95 -10.43 -7.09
C ASN A 96 -3.95 -9.63 -6.22
N LYS A 97 -3.46 -8.78 -5.34
CA LYS A 97 -4.23 -7.94 -4.42
C LYS A 97 -3.40 -6.73 -4.02
N ILE A 98 -4.05 -5.65 -3.67
CA ILE A 98 -3.39 -4.44 -3.15
C ILE A 98 -3.18 -4.49 -1.63
N HIS A 99 -3.97 -5.30 -0.93
CA HIS A 99 -3.87 -5.53 0.51
C HIS A 99 -3.95 -7.03 0.82
N ALA A 100 -3.28 -7.46 1.88
CA ALA A 100 -3.50 -8.78 2.44
C ALA A 100 -4.90 -8.83 3.06
N THR A 101 -5.81 -9.58 2.46
CA THR A 101 -7.19 -9.72 2.96
C THR A 101 -7.33 -10.79 4.02
N TYR A 102 -6.36 -11.68 4.11
CA TYR A 102 -6.34 -12.76 5.08
C TYR A 102 -4.90 -13.10 5.47
N ILE A 103 -4.61 -13.06 6.77
CA ILE A 103 -3.31 -13.40 7.34
C ILE A 103 -3.55 -14.50 8.36
N LYS A 104 -3.10 -15.72 8.08
CA LYS A 104 -3.19 -16.87 8.99
C LYS A 104 -1.80 -17.30 9.44
N GLY A 105 -1.65 -17.56 10.73
CA GLY A 105 -0.41 -18.15 11.26
C GLY A 105 0.81 -17.26 11.21
N CYS A 106 0.65 -15.93 11.16
CA CYS A 106 1.77 -15.01 11.26
C CYS A 106 2.33 -14.98 12.68
N LYS A 107 3.66 -15.07 12.78
CA LYS A 107 4.38 -14.87 14.05
C LYS A 107 4.25 -13.42 14.49
N ALA A 108 4.28 -13.18 15.81
CA ALA A 108 4.24 -11.83 16.39
C ALA A 108 5.63 -11.14 16.41
N ASP A 109 6.64 -11.77 15.84
CA ASP A 109 8.05 -11.36 15.86
C ASP A 109 8.27 -9.89 15.51
N ARG A 110 7.61 -9.37 14.47
CA ARG A 110 7.71 -7.95 14.10
C ARG A 110 6.99 -7.04 15.07
N PHE A 111 5.84 -7.45 15.59
CA PHE A 111 5.09 -6.69 16.58
C PHE A 111 5.93 -6.53 17.87
N GLU A 112 6.53 -7.61 18.32
CA GLU A 112 7.42 -7.65 19.49
C GLU A 112 8.69 -6.82 19.25
N LYS A 113 9.34 -6.98 18.10
CA LYS A 113 10.55 -6.22 17.72
C LYS A 113 10.33 -4.70 17.74
N PHE A 114 9.16 -4.22 17.38
CA PHE A 114 8.82 -2.79 17.43
C PHE A 114 8.30 -2.32 18.80
N GLY A 115 8.23 -3.20 19.79
CA GLY A 115 7.73 -2.86 21.12
C GLY A 115 6.30 -2.32 21.12
N LEU A 116 5.48 -2.73 20.15
CA LEU A 116 4.12 -2.25 20.01
C LEU A 116 3.24 -2.80 21.14
N LYS A 117 2.37 -1.95 21.69
CA LYS A 117 1.44 -2.33 22.74
C LYS A 117 0.01 -2.07 22.26
N VAL A 118 -0.84 -3.10 22.37
CA VAL A 118 -2.28 -2.93 22.17
C VAL A 118 -2.85 -2.36 23.46
N LYS A 119 -3.44 -1.18 23.38
CA LYS A 119 -4.16 -0.56 24.51
C LYS A 119 -5.60 -1.06 24.53
N ALA A 120 -6.16 -1.15 25.73
CA ALA A 120 -7.59 -1.43 25.87
C ALA A 120 -8.43 -0.35 25.14
N PRO A 121 -9.58 -0.71 24.56
CA PRO A 121 -10.48 0.24 23.93
C PRO A 121 -10.91 1.34 24.92
N ASN A 122 -10.88 2.58 24.49
CA ASN A 122 -11.43 3.70 25.26
C ASN A 122 -12.82 4.08 24.71
N PHE A 123 -13.86 3.62 25.38
CA PHE A 123 -15.24 3.93 25.01
C PHE A 123 -15.71 5.34 25.42
N LYS A 124 -14.93 6.06 26.22
CA LYS A 124 -15.23 7.43 26.71
C LYS A 124 -14.58 8.52 25.85
N GLY A 125 -14.18 8.20 24.61
CA GLY A 125 -13.59 9.19 23.72
C GLY A 125 -14.52 10.37 23.45
N SER A 126 -13.98 11.60 23.41
CA SER A 126 -14.74 12.83 23.19
C SER A 126 -15.01 13.14 21.71
N TYR A 127 -14.43 12.40 20.79
CA TYR A 127 -14.60 12.56 19.34
C TYR A 127 -14.44 11.24 18.59
N VAL A 128 -14.88 11.21 17.33
CA VAL A 128 -14.62 10.12 16.40
C VAL A 128 -13.50 10.56 15.45
N LEU A 129 -12.45 9.73 15.34
CA LEU A 129 -11.36 9.97 14.40
C LEU A 129 -11.59 9.19 13.10
N VAL A 130 -11.68 9.89 11.98
CA VAL A 130 -11.76 9.30 10.64
C VAL A 130 -10.42 9.51 9.93
N CYS A 131 -9.80 8.43 9.50
CA CYS A 131 -8.53 8.42 8.77
C CYS A 131 -8.77 7.95 7.34
N PRO A 132 -9.03 8.86 6.37
CA PRO A 132 -9.27 8.48 4.99
C PRO A 132 -8.09 7.77 4.36
N SER A 133 -8.37 6.86 3.44
CA SER A 133 -7.36 6.31 2.53
C SER A 133 -6.90 7.36 1.51
N SER A 134 -5.82 7.07 0.77
CA SER A 134 -5.43 7.92 -0.37
C SER A 134 -6.50 7.89 -1.46
N ALA A 135 -6.57 8.97 -2.26
CA ALA A 135 -7.46 9.04 -3.42
C ALA A 135 -7.33 7.81 -4.33
N GLY A 136 -6.10 7.40 -4.67
CA GLY A 136 -5.86 6.22 -5.51
C GLY A 136 -6.43 4.91 -4.95
N ILE A 137 -6.48 4.74 -3.62
CA ILE A 137 -7.14 3.57 -3.00
C ILE A 137 -8.67 3.69 -3.12
N ASN A 138 -9.22 4.87 -2.88
CA ASN A 138 -10.65 5.10 -3.01
C ASN A 138 -11.12 4.91 -4.46
N ASP A 139 -10.34 5.40 -5.42
CA ASP A 139 -10.60 5.20 -6.85
C ASP A 139 -10.52 3.72 -7.24
N TYR A 140 -9.52 2.99 -6.73
CA TYR A 140 -9.41 1.55 -6.97
C TYR A 140 -10.64 0.77 -6.47
N LEU A 141 -11.18 1.18 -5.33
CA LEU A 141 -12.37 0.56 -4.72
C LEU A 141 -13.70 1.11 -5.26
N ASP A 142 -13.66 1.97 -6.27
CA ASP A 142 -14.83 2.68 -6.82
C ASP A 142 -15.64 3.43 -5.74
N ARG A 143 -14.93 3.99 -4.76
CA ARG A 143 -15.50 4.73 -3.62
C ARG A 143 -14.87 6.13 -3.46
N PRO A 144 -14.95 7.00 -4.50
CA PRO A 144 -14.30 8.32 -4.45
C PRO A 144 -14.87 9.22 -3.35
N LYS A 145 -16.12 9.04 -2.95
CA LYS A 145 -16.82 9.78 -1.89
C LYS A 145 -16.83 9.05 -0.53
N TRP A 146 -15.92 8.10 -0.32
CA TRP A 146 -15.90 7.28 0.90
C TRP A 146 -15.88 8.10 2.19
N THR A 147 -15.12 9.20 2.21
CA THR A 147 -14.98 10.04 3.40
C THR A 147 -16.29 10.71 3.78
N GLU A 148 -16.95 11.35 2.83
CA GLU A 148 -18.23 12.05 3.00
C GLU A 148 -19.34 11.07 3.40
N GLU A 149 -19.42 9.94 2.72
CA GLU A 149 -20.39 8.88 3.01
C GLU A 149 -20.17 8.30 4.43
N THR A 150 -18.92 8.06 4.81
CA THR A 150 -18.56 7.55 6.13
C THR A 150 -18.93 8.55 7.23
N ILE A 151 -18.63 9.84 7.04
CA ILE A 151 -19.01 10.90 7.98
C ILE A 151 -20.52 10.97 8.12
N ALA A 152 -21.27 10.97 7.01
CA ALA A 152 -22.72 11.01 7.03
C ALA A 152 -23.32 9.80 7.77
N GLN A 153 -22.72 8.63 7.59
CA GLN A 153 -23.13 7.42 8.30
C GLN A 153 -22.84 7.50 9.80
N ILE A 154 -21.65 7.94 10.21
CA ILE A 154 -21.28 8.08 11.63
C ILE A 154 -22.24 9.03 12.35
N LYS A 155 -22.59 10.16 11.73
CA LYS A 155 -23.50 11.17 12.30
C LYS A 155 -24.92 10.63 12.62
N ARG A 156 -25.31 9.50 12.04
CA ARG A 156 -26.60 8.84 12.38
C ARG A 156 -26.56 8.13 13.72
N TYR A 157 -25.37 7.87 14.28
CA TYR A 157 -25.19 7.06 15.48
C TYR A 157 -24.58 7.83 16.65
N THR A 158 -24.06 9.04 16.43
CA THR A 158 -23.42 9.84 17.48
C THR A 158 -23.33 11.30 17.14
N ASP A 159 -23.51 12.16 18.16
CA ASP A 159 -23.31 13.59 18.09
C ASP A 159 -21.87 14.02 18.41
N ARG A 160 -20.97 13.06 18.66
CA ARG A 160 -19.57 13.35 18.93
C ARG A 160 -18.92 14.09 17.76
N PRO A 161 -18.06 15.08 18.02
CA PRO A 161 -17.30 15.74 16.98
C PRO A 161 -16.49 14.75 16.14
N ILE A 162 -16.48 14.94 14.83
CA ILE A 162 -15.69 14.11 13.91
C ILE A 162 -14.42 14.88 13.55
N LYS A 163 -13.27 14.25 13.78
CA LYS A 163 -11.95 14.75 13.38
C LYS A 163 -11.42 13.95 12.22
N LEU A 164 -10.98 14.64 11.15
CA LEU A 164 -10.32 14.03 10.01
C LEU A 164 -8.81 14.06 10.20
N ARG A 165 -8.16 12.94 9.96
CA ARG A 165 -6.71 12.85 9.88
C ARG A 165 -6.30 12.36 8.50
N HIS A 166 -5.97 13.29 7.62
CA HIS A 166 -5.42 12.95 6.32
C HIS A 166 -4.01 12.36 6.45
N LYS A 167 -3.61 11.57 5.47
CA LYS A 167 -2.21 11.17 5.34
C LYS A 167 -1.36 12.42 5.10
N PRO A 168 -0.19 12.52 5.75
CA PRO A 168 0.77 13.58 5.47
C PRO A 168 1.32 13.48 4.05
#